data_8ea5aff7016ddc7dd9d36f06e5d2b849
#
_entry.id   8ea5aff7016ddc7dd9d36f06e5d2b849
#
_cell.length_a   1.000
_cell.length_b   1.000
_cell.length_c   1.000
_cell.angle_alpha   90.00
_cell.angle_beta   90.00
_cell.angle_gamma   90.00
#
_symmetry.space_group_name_H-M   'P 1'
#
loop_
_entity.id
_entity.type
_entity.pdbx_description
1 polymer ?
#
loop_
_entity_poly.entity_id
_entity_poly.type
_entity_poly.pdbx_seq_one_letter_code
_entity_poly.pdbx_strand_id
1 'polypeptide(L)' 'MKFKDLYIIDGIVYLYKYNNGVYAVLEDVLTGYEEFIRLEELWTLKI' A
#
# COMPACT_ATOMS: atom_id res chain seq x y z
N MET A 1 16.62 -6.21 -11.04
CA MET A 1 15.34 -6.50 -10.38
C MET A 1 14.83 -5.27 -9.64
N LYS A 2 13.55 -5.02 -9.71
CA LYS A 2 12.98 -3.85 -9.09
C LYS A 2 12.19 -4.27 -7.85
N PHE A 3 12.43 -3.60 -6.75
CA PHE A 3 11.69 -3.84 -5.52
C PHE A 3 10.42 -3.01 -5.53
N LYS A 4 9.35 -3.60 -5.04
CA LYS A 4 8.10 -2.88 -4.88
C LYS A 4 8.07 -2.23 -3.51
N ASP A 5 7.37 -1.13 -3.44
CA ASP A 5 7.25 -0.43 -2.16
C ASP A 5 6.41 -1.25 -1.20
N LEU A 6 6.88 -1.34 0.03
CA LEU A 6 6.16 -2.00 1.09
C LEU A 6 5.75 -0.97 2.13
N TYR A 7 4.56 -1.16 2.68
CA TYR A 7 4.02 -0.28 3.72
C TYR A 7 3.56 -1.13 4.89
N ILE A 8 3.74 -0.60 6.08
CA ILE A 8 3.27 -1.27 7.30
C ILE A 8 2.24 -0.38 7.94
N ILE A 9 1.00 -0.87 8.01
CA ILE A 9 -0.12 -0.12 8.56
C ILE A 9 -0.79 -1.00 9.61
N ASP A 10 -0.83 -0.51 10.85
CA ASP A 10 -1.41 -1.25 11.97
C ASP A 10 -0.83 -2.65 12.10
N GLY A 11 0.48 -2.77 11.87
CA GLY A 11 1.16 -4.05 12.00
C GLY A 11 0.96 -4.99 10.83
N ILE A 12 0.26 -4.55 9.80
CA ILE A 12 0.02 -5.37 8.61
C ILE A 12 0.91 -4.87 7.47
N VAL A 13 1.59 -5.80 6.83
CA VAL A 13 2.49 -5.46 5.73
C VAL A 13 1.70 -5.49 4.43
N TYR A 14 1.78 -4.39 3.68
CA TYR A 14 1.11 -4.24 2.41
C TYR A 14 2.11 -4.03 1.29
N LEU A 15 1.76 -4.53 0.12
CA LEU A 15 2.53 -4.32 -1.11
C LEU A 15 1.79 -3.31 -1.96
N TYR A 16 2.50 -2.24 -2.35
CA TYR A 16 1.91 -1.23 -3.23
C TYR A 16 1.75 -1.81 -4.62
N LYS A 17 0.56 -1.74 -5.18
CA LYS A 17 0.29 -2.30 -6.50
C LYS A 17 0.19 -1.21 -7.55
N TYR A 18 -0.75 -0.28 -7.37
CA TYR A 18 -0.94 0.82 -8.32
C TYR A 18 -1.85 1.85 -7.67
N ASN A 19 -2.08 2.95 -8.39
CA ASN A 19 -3.02 3.97 -7.92
C ASN A 19 -3.83 4.49 -9.10
N ASN A 20 -4.97 5.13 -8.80
CA ASN A 20 -5.83 5.69 -9.83
C ASN A 20 -5.83 7.22 -9.79
N GLY A 21 -4.86 7.82 -9.11
CA GLY A 21 -4.77 9.26 -8.98
C GLY A 21 -5.36 9.81 -7.70
N VAL A 22 -6.25 9.07 -7.06
CA VAL A 22 -6.85 9.46 -5.78
C VAL A 22 -6.56 8.44 -4.71
N TYR A 23 -6.73 7.16 -5.02
CA TYR A 23 -6.49 6.06 -4.10
C TYR A 23 -5.35 5.19 -4.58
N ALA A 24 -4.56 4.72 -3.63
CA ALA A 24 -3.58 3.68 -3.90
C ALA A 24 -4.18 2.33 -3.54
N VAL A 25 -3.85 1.33 -4.33
CA VAL A 25 -4.30 -0.03 -4.08
C VAL A 25 -3.13 -0.79 -3.48
N LEU A 26 -3.32 -1.28 -2.26
CA LEU A 26 -2.31 -2.03 -1.54
C LEU A 26 -2.82 -3.46 -1.35
N GLU A 27 -1.92 -4.40 -1.35
CA GLU A 27 -2.27 -5.80 -1.16
C GLU A 27 -1.64 -6.31 0.12
N ASP A 28 -2.47 -6.89 1.01
CA ASP A 28 -1.99 -7.55 2.22
C ASP A 28 -1.18 -8.77 1.78
N VAL A 29 0.10 -8.81 2.13
CA VAL A 29 0.98 -9.86 1.64
C VAL A 29 0.64 -11.23 2.23
N LEU A 30 -0.09 -11.26 3.33
CA LEU A 30 -0.44 -12.54 3.98
C LEU A 30 -1.74 -13.11 3.46
N THR A 31 -2.74 -12.25 3.23
CA THR A 31 -4.07 -12.71 2.85
C THR A 31 -4.37 -12.51 1.38
N GLY A 32 -3.67 -11.56 0.74
CA GLY A 32 -3.95 -11.24 -0.65
C GLY A 32 -5.11 -10.27 -0.83
N TYR A 33 -5.71 -9.79 0.25
CA TYR A 33 -6.78 -8.81 0.16
C TYR A 33 -6.23 -7.46 -0.27
N GLU A 34 -7.01 -6.73 -1.05
CA GLU A 34 -6.65 -5.41 -1.50
C GLU A 34 -7.33 -4.37 -0.64
N GLU A 35 -6.57 -3.31 -0.31
CA GLU A 35 -7.08 -2.19 0.46
C GLU A 35 -6.88 -0.92 -0.33
N PHE A 36 -7.86 -0.03 -0.26
CA PHE A 36 -7.80 1.24 -0.94
C PHE A 36 -7.50 2.33 0.07
N ILE A 37 -6.39 3.04 -0.13
CA ILE A 37 -5.97 4.10 0.78
C ILE A 37 -5.73 5.36 -0.03
N ARG A 38 -6.24 6.47 0.46
CA ARG A 38 -6.06 7.75 -0.24
C ARG A 38 -4.58 8.08 -0.32
N LEU A 39 -4.18 8.55 -1.48
CA LEU A 39 -2.76 8.84 -1.72
C LEU A 39 -2.21 9.82 -0.70
N GLU A 40 -2.98 10.85 -0.33
CA GLU A 40 -2.50 11.84 0.63
C GLU A 40 -2.23 11.22 1.99
N GLU A 41 -3.01 10.20 2.37
CA GLU A 41 -2.78 9.51 3.63
C GLU A 41 -1.58 8.58 3.52
N LEU A 42 -1.45 7.94 2.38
CA LEU A 42 -0.35 7.01 2.17
C LEU A 42 0.99 7.72 2.27
N TRP A 43 1.07 8.94 1.75
CA TRP A 43 2.33 9.69 1.77
C TRP A 43 2.77 10.00 3.18
N THR A 44 1.86 10.12 4.14
CA THR A 44 2.22 10.38 5.52
C THR A 44 2.65 9.10 6.24
N LEU A 45 2.32 7.94 5.68
CA LEU A 45 2.67 6.66 6.28
C LEU A 45 3.97 6.09 5.74
N LYS A 46 4.47 6.67 4.67
CA LYS A 46 5.68 6.15 4.05
C LYS A 46 6.87 6.43 4.95
N ILE A 47 7.67 5.41 5.14
CA ILE A 47 8.86 5.48 6.00
C ILE A 47 10.09 5.77 5.17
#